data_63af3992349648cdad73a955eb758991
#
_entry.id   63af3992349648cdad73a955eb758991
#
_cell.length_a   1.000
_cell.length_b   1.000
_cell.length_c   1.000
_cell.angle_alpha   90.00
_cell.angle_beta   90.00
_cell.angle_gamma   90.00
#
_symmetry.space_group_name_H-M   'P 1'
#
loop_
_entity.id
_entity.type
_entity.pdbx_description
1 polymer ?
#
loop_
_entity_poly.entity_id
_entity_poly.type
_entity_poly.pdbx_seq_one_letter_code
_entity_poly.pdbx_strand_id
1 'polypeptide(L)'
;MSYLDFISLVHKSTPRDYVSRVTEYPKAQAAEKAKAWGYDYWDGDRRWGYGGMTYDGRWLKVAKAMAKHYGIKPGDKILDVGCGKGFLMYDFTLAVSDIEVFGLDLSEYAKEHAKKEIRESITTGNASLLPWDDDTFDFVVSINTLHNLPNYDLDSALREIERVGKGKKYLCVESYRNESEKANLLYWQLTCESFCSPQEWEWWFNRTGYSGDHSFIFFE
;
A
#
# COMPACT_ATOMS: atom_id res chain seq x y z
N MET A 1 18.85 -2.46 -1.70
CA MET A 1 17.79 -1.44 -1.51
C MET A 1 18.00 -0.31 -2.50
N SER A 2 17.08 -0.11 -3.43
CA SER A 2 17.16 0.91 -4.49
C SER A 2 15.84 1.68 -4.59
N TYR A 3 15.90 2.94 -5.00
CA TYR A 3 14.71 3.69 -5.36
C TYR A 3 14.25 3.27 -6.75
N LEU A 4 13.03 2.74 -6.87
CA LEU A 4 12.42 2.28 -8.13
C LEU A 4 10.98 2.76 -8.21
N ASP A 5 10.64 3.57 -9.20
CA ASP A 5 9.29 4.10 -9.34
C ASP A 5 8.46 3.31 -10.36
N PHE A 6 7.69 2.34 -9.86
CA PHE A 6 6.65 1.65 -10.65
C PHE A 6 5.30 2.38 -10.60
N ILE A 7 5.11 3.25 -9.61
CA ILE A 7 3.79 3.83 -9.32
C ILE A 7 3.45 4.98 -10.26
N SER A 8 4.43 5.71 -10.78
CA SER A 8 4.23 6.74 -11.82
C SER A 8 3.54 6.19 -13.09
N LEU A 9 3.59 4.88 -13.31
CA LEU A 9 2.83 4.25 -14.40
C LEU A 9 1.30 4.42 -14.24
N VAL A 10 0.80 4.54 -13.02
CA VAL A 10 -0.65 4.61 -12.70
C VAL A 10 -1.03 5.87 -11.94
N HIS A 11 -0.12 6.42 -11.16
CA HIS A 11 -0.33 7.60 -10.33
C HIS A 11 0.29 8.80 -11.03
N LYS A 12 -0.57 9.65 -11.61
CA LYS A 12 -0.15 10.97 -12.10
C LYS A 12 -0.55 11.99 -11.06
N SER A 13 0.33 12.97 -10.81
CA SER A 13 -0.01 14.12 -9.98
C SER A 13 -1.31 14.74 -10.49
N THR A 14 -2.33 14.79 -9.63
CA THR A 14 -3.58 15.47 -9.93
C THR A 14 -3.64 16.75 -9.11
N PRO A 15 -4.09 17.88 -9.69
CA PRO A 15 -4.35 19.08 -8.91
C PRO A 15 -5.31 18.74 -7.76
N ARG A 16 -4.90 19.05 -6.52
CA ARG A 16 -5.70 18.83 -5.32
C ARG A 16 -5.97 20.17 -4.65
N ASP A 17 -7.21 20.39 -4.24
CA ASP A 17 -7.55 21.52 -3.37
C ASP A 17 -7.30 21.11 -1.90
N TYR A 18 -6.08 21.36 -1.44
CA TYR A 18 -5.65 21.01 -0.09
C TYR A 18 -6.35 21.85 0.98
N VAL A 19 -6.70 23.11 0.67
CA VAL A 19 -7.36 24.01 1.61
C VAL A 19 -8.80 23.60 1.81
N SER A 20 -9.57 23.39 0.74
CA SER A 20 -10.96 22.90 0.81
C SER A 20 -11.04 21.59 1.58
N ARG A 21 -10.02 20.71 1.45
CA ARG A 21 -9.95 19.43 2.17
C ARG A 21 -10.05 19.57 3.70
N VAL A 22 -9.59 20.67 4.28
CA VAL A 22 -9.58 20.91 5.73
C VAL A 22 -10.59 21.97 6.18
N THR A 23 -11.16 22.76 5.27
CA THR A 23 -12.10 23.84 5.60
C THR A 23 -13.56 23.49 5.36
N GLU A 24 -13.87 22.64 4.37
CA GLU A 24 -15.25 22.30 4.04
C GLU A 24 -15.90 21.28 4.98
N TYR A 25 -15.09 20.48 5.68
CA TYR A 25 -15.58 19.51 6.65
C TYR A 25 -14.57 19.31 7.79
N PRO A 26 -15.02 19.07 9.03
CA PRO A 26 -14.13 18.81 10.16
C PRO A 26 -13.24 17.60 9.91
N LYS A 27 -11.94 17.83 9.71
CA LYS A 27 -10.98 16.79 9.33
C LYS A 27 -10.91 15.64 10.34
N ALA A 28 -11.05 15.93 11.65
CA ALA A 28 -11.06 14.89 12.68
C ALA A 28 -12.19 13.88 12.47
N GLN A 29 -13.41 14.36 12.17
CA GLN A 29 -14.55 13.47 11.89
C GLN A 29 -14.38 12.69 10.59
N ALA A 30 -13.76 13.31 9.57
CA ALA A 30 -13.42 12.61 8.34
C ALA A 30 -12.40 11.49 8.60
N ALA A 31 -11.39 11.74 9.44
CA ALA A 31 -10.38 10.76 9.81
C ALA A 31 -10.97 9.58 10.62
N GLU A 32 -11.86 9.85 11.58
CA GLU A 32 -12.57 8.79 12.34
C GLU A 32 -13.32 7.84 11.39
N LYS A 33 -14.06 8.39 10.42
CA LYS A 33 -14.76 7.59 9.41
C LYS A 33 -13.81 6.81 8.51
N ALA A 34 -12.73 7.46 8.05
CA ALA A 34 -11.74 6.82 7.18
C ALA A 34 -11.03 5.66 7.88
N LYS A 35 -10.62 5.86 9.15
CA LYS A 35 -9.91 4.86 9.97
C LYS A 35 -10.76 3.68 10.42
N ALA A 36 -12.06 3.71 10.19
CA ALA A 36 -12.91 2.53 10.34
C ALA A 36 -12.71 1.49 9.23
N TRP A 37 -12.03 1.85 8.12
CA TRP A 37 -11.70 1.00 6.98
C TRP A 37 -12.89 0.27 6.36
N GLY A 38 -14.11 0.78 6.58
CA GLY A 38 -15.37 0.23 6.08
C GLY A 38 -15.83 0.88 4.77
N TYR A 39 -17.14 0.77 4.51
CA TYR A 39 -17.80 1.36 3.33
C TYR A 39 -17.42 2.83 3.09
N ASP A 40 -17.43 3.65 4.14
CA ASP A 40 -17.14 5.09 4.02
C ASP A 40 -15.76 5.35 3.40
N TYR A 41 -14.74 4.58 3.77
CA TYR A 41 -13.41 4.71 3.22
C TYR A 41 -13.29 4.25 1.76
N TRP A 42 -13.88 3.10 1.43
CA TRP A 42 -13.69 2.48 0.12
C TRP A 42 -14.66 3.00 -0.94
N ASP A 43 -15.96 3.01 -0.64
CA ASP A 43 -17.02 3.24 -1.62
C ASP A 43 -17.96 4.38 -1.23
N GLY A 44 -17.76 4.99 -0.06
CA GLY A 44 -18.51 6.14 0.42
C GLY A 44 -18.13 7.45 -0.27
N ASP A 45 -18.47 8.56 0.36
CA ASP A 45 -18.16 9.89 -0.16
C ASP A 45 -16.65 10.14 -0.21
N ARG A 46 -16.20 10.85 -1.26
CA ARG A 46 -14.79 11.21 -1.48
C ARG A 46 -14.16 11.97 -0.29
N ARG A 47 -14.96 12.61 0.53
CA ARG A 47 -14.53 13.28 1.76
C ARG A 47 -13.90 12.33 2.78
N TRP A 48 -14.29 11.07 2.78
CA TRP A 48 -13.84 10.06 3.76
C TRP A 48 -12.74 9.13 3.24
N GLY A 49 -12.59 9.03 1.93
CA GLY A 49 -11.66 8.05 1.36
C GLY A 49 -11.57 8.09 -0.17
N TYR A 50 -11.71 6.94 -0.78
CA TYR A 50 -11.54 6.79 -2.24
C TYR A 50 -12.71 7.34 -3.07
N GLY A 51 -13.92 7.42 -2.51
CA GLY A 51 -15.10 7.88 -3.27
C GLY A 51 -15.58 6.88 -4.31
N GLY A 52 -15.43 5.58 -4.03
CA GLY A 52 -15.69 4.48 -4.94
C GLY A 52 -14.40 3.91 -5.52
N MET A 53 -13.99 2.74 -5.04
CA MET A 53 -12.81 2.04 -5.53
C MET A 53 -13.22 0.80 -6.32
N THR A 54 -13.26 0.95 -7.65
CA THR A 54 -13.65 -0.10 -8.59
C THR A 54 -12.48 -0.55 -9.44
N TYR A 55 -12.47 -1.84 -9.82
CA TYR A 55 -11.45 -2.39 -10.69
C TYR A 55 -11.56 -1.82 -12.12
N ASP A 56 -10.45 -1.33 -12.65
CA ASP A 56 -10.36 -0.77 -14.00
C ASP A 56 -9.14 -1.27 -14.80
N GLY A 57 -8.41 -2.25 -14.27
CA GLY A 57 -7.24 -2.86 -14.91
C GLY A 57 -5.99 -1.99 -14.95
N ARG A 58 -5.99 -0.83 -14.28
CA ARG A 58 -4.83 0.10 -14.32
C ARG A 58 -3.55 -0.48 -13.76
N TRP A 59 -3.64 -1.40 -12.80
CA TRP A 59 -2.50 -2.01 -12.13
C TRP A 59 -1.77 -3.03 -12.99
N LEU A 60 -2.38 -3.53 -14.08
CA LEU A 60 -1.77 -4.55 -14.95
C LEU A 60 -0.39 -4.14 -15.49
N LYS A 61 -0.22 -2.87 -15.84
CA LYS A 61 1.09 -2.37 -16.30
C LYS A 61 2.13 -2.32 -15.19
N VAL A 62 1.71 -2.05 -13.94
CA VAL A 62 2.60 -2.11 -12.76
C VAL A 62 2.98 -3.57 -12.48
N ALA A 63 2.00 -4.48 -12.43
CA ALA A 63 2.23 -5.91 -12.23
C ALA A 63 3.20 -6.48 -13.28
N LYS A 64 3.01 -6.15 -14.57
CA LYS A 64 3.93 -6.56 -15.66
C LYS A 64 5.34 -5.98 -15.49
N ALA A 65 5.45 -4.71 -15.10
CA ALA A 65 6.76 -4.07 -14.91
C ALA A 65 7.50 -4.68 -13.71
N MET A 66 6.81 -4.90 -12.58
CA MET A 66 7.37 -5.58 -11.41
C MET A 66 7.75 -7.03 -11.73
N ALA A 67 6.86 -7.79 -12.39
CA ALA A 67 7.12 -9.17 -12.76
C ALA A 67 8.39 -9.28 -13.63
N LYS A 68 8.55 -8.40 -14.61
CA LYS A 68 9.75 -8.34 -15.46
C LYS A 68 10.99 -7.99 -14.65
N HIS A 69 10.92 -6.96 -13.80
CA HIS A 69 12.08 -6.48 -13.03
C HIS A 69 12.56 -7.51 -12.01
N TYR A 70 11.63 -8.07 -11.26
CA TYR A 70 11.94 -9.06 -10.22
C TYR A 70 12.05 -10.49 -10.75
N GLY A 71 11.83 -10.71 -12.06
CA GLY A 71 11.89 -12.04 -12.67
C GLY A 71 10.90 -13.01 -12.04
N ILE A 72 9.66 -12.54 -11.81
CA ILE A 72 8.57 -13.38 -11.30
C ILE A 72 8.15 -14.38 -12.38
N LYS A 73 7.99 -15.63 -12.00
CA LYS A 73 7.77 -16.76 -12.91
C LYS A 73 6.65 -17.69 -12.40
N PRO A 74 6.13 -18.59 -13.23
CA PRO A 74 5.18 -19.61 -12.80
C PRO A 74 5.67 -20.39 -11.57
N GLY A 75 4.78 -20.60 -10.60
CA GLY A 75 5.06 -21.24 -9.32
C GLY A 75 5.54 -20.30 -8.21
N ASP A 76 5.86 -19.04 -8.50
CA ASP A 76 6.23 -18.07 -7.47
C ASP A 76 5.02 -17.68 -6.62
N LYS A 77 5.27 -17.40 -5.33
CA LYS A 77 4.30 -16.90 -4.35
C LYS A 77 4.49 -15.41 -4.13
N ILE A 78 3.41 -14.65 -4.28
CA ILE A 78 3.40 -13.19 -4.12
C ILE A 78 2.52 -12.82 -2.93
N LEU A 79 3.02 -11.97 -2.04
CA LEU A 79 2.23 -11.35 -0.96
C LEU A 79 2.05 -9.86 -1.23
N ASP A 80 0.80 -9.37 -1.14
CA ASP A 80 0.44 -7.95 -1.12
C ASP A 80 -0.02 -7.56 0.29
N VAL A 81 0.79 -6.75 0.99
CA VAL A 81 0.53 -6.30 2.37
C VAL A 81 -0.21 -4.97 2.33
N GLY A 82 -1.46 -4.97 2.81
CA GLY A 82 -2.40 -3.86 2.64
C GLY A 82 -3.04 -3.88 1.25
N CYS A 83 -3.48 -5.06 0.83
CA CYS A 83 -3.92 -5.31 -0.54
C CYS A 83 -5.26 -4.66 -0.90
N GLY A 84 -6.02 -4.12 0.07
CA GLY A 84 -7.35 -3.57 -0.14
C GLY A 84 -8.27 -4.57 -0.84
N LYS A 85 -8.91 -4.15 -1.92
CA LYS A 85 -9.78 -5.02 -2.74
C LYS A 85 -9.01 -5.96 -3.69
N GLY A 86 -7.69 -6.11 -3.52
CA GLY A 86 -6.84 -7.07 -4.22
C GLY A 86 -6.64 -6.81 -5.72
N PHE A 87 -6.78 -5.57 -6.18
CA PHE A 87 -6.70 -5.27 -7.62
C PHE A 87 -5.31 -5.53 -8.20
N LEU A 88 -4.25 -5.20 -7.45
CA LEU A 88 -2.87 -5.51 -7.87
C LEU A 88 -2.62 -7.02 -7.86
N MET A 89 -3.10 -7.74 -6.84
CA MET A 89 -3.02 -9.21 -6.77
C MET A 89 -3.65 -9.85 -8.01
N TYR A 90 -4.87 -9.42 -8.36
CA TYR A 90 -5.55 -9.91 -9.56
C TYR A 90 -4.75 -9.62 -10.84
N ASP A 91 -4.22 -8.41 -10.97
CA ASP A 91 -3.42 -8.02 -12.12
C ASP A 91 -2.08 -8.78 -12.21
N PHE A 92 -1.51 -9.24 -11.09
CA PHE A 92 -0.39 -10.17 -11.11
C PHE A 92 -0.77 -11.51 -11.73
N THR A 93 -1.95 -12.07 -11.44
CA THR A 93 -2.40 -13.33 -12.07
C THR A 93 -2.62 -13.21 -13.58
N LEU A 94 -2.91 -11.99 -14.06
CA LEU A 94 -2.99 -11.69 -15.50
C LEU A 94 -1.62 -11.44 -16.13
N ALA A 95 -0.64 -11.01 -15.34
CA ALA A 95 0.70 -10.69 -15.81
C ALA A 95 1.59 -11.92 -15.96
N VAL A 96 1.44 -12.91 -15.08
CA VAL A 96 2.22 -14.16 -15.05
C VAL A 96 1.27 -15.31 -14.76
N SER A 97 1.28 -16.36 -15.61
CA SER A 97 0.48 -17.56 -15.39
C SER A 97 1.00 -18.39 -14.21
N ASP A 98 0.12 -19.16 -13.60
CA ASP A 98 0.45 -20.18 -12.60
C ASP A 98 1.24 -19.65 -11.38
N ILE A 99 1.01 -18.40 -10.98
CA ILE A 99 1.50 -17.84 -9.71
C ILE A 99 0.44 -18.00 -8.62
N GLU A 100 0.91 -18.05 -7.36
CA GLU A 100 0.05 -18.00 -6.20
C GLU A 100 0.06 -16.58 -5.61
N VAL A 101 -1.11 -15.96 -5.45
CA VAL A 101 -1.23 -14.62 -4.85
C VAL A 101 -1.88 -14.70 -3.49
N PHE A 102 -1.32 -13.98 -2.54
CA PHE A 102 -1.79 -13.85 -1.16
C PHE A 102 -1.91 -12.37 -0.82
N GLY A 103 -2.92 -12.02 -0.06
CA GLY A 103 -3.10 -10.66 0.43
C GLY A 103 -3.36 -10.61 1.91
N LEU A 104 -2.97 -9.51 2.54
CA LEU A 104 -3.39 -9.18 3.89
C LEU A 104 -3.90 -7.75 3.90
N ASP A 105 -5.07 -7.55 4.48
CA ASP A 105 -5.63 -6.21 4.71
C ASP A 105 -6.38 -6.18 6.04
N LEU A 106 -6.42 -5.01 6.70
CA LEU A 106 -7.17 -4.83 7.94
C LEU A 106 -8.67 -4.76 7.70
N SER A 107 -9.10 -4.39 6.50
CA SER A 107 -10.48 -4.12 6.12
C SER A 107 -11.21 -5.39 5.68
N GLU A 108 -12.13 -5.88 6.52
CA GLU A 108 -13.06 -6.93 6.09
C GLU A 108 -13.93 -6.49 4.93
N TYR A 109 -14.38 -5.22 4.94
CA TYR A 109 -15.14 -4.65 3.83
C TYR A 109 -14.39 -4.75 2.50
N ALA A 110 -13.09 -4.43 2.49
CA ALA A 110 -12.28 -4.54 1.28
C ALA A 110 -12.18 -5.98 0.77
N LYS A 111 -11.97 -6.94 1.67
CA LYS A 111 -11.97 -8.38 1.36
C LYS A 111 -13.32 -8.83 0.78
N GLU A 112 -14.44 -8.49 1.41
CA GLU A 112 -15.78 -8.85 0.94
C GLU A 112 -16.09 -8.28 -0.45
N HIS A 113 -15.55 -7.10 -0.77
CA HIS A 113 -15.73 -6.41 -2.05
C HIS A 113 -14.54 -6.57 -3.01
N ALA A 114 -13.63 -7.50 -2.70
CA ALA A 114 -12.54 -7.86 -3.58
C ALA A 114 -13.01 -8.59 -4.85
N LYS A 115 -12.12 -8.62 -5.85
CA LYS A 115 -12.35 -9.43 -7.04
C LYS A 115 -12.60 -10.89 -6.65
N LYS A 116 -13.67 -11.49 -7.20
CA LYS A 116 -14.11 -12.84 -6.86
C LYS A 116 -13.01 -13.89 -7.02
N GLU A 117 -12.17 -13.70 -8.03
CA GLU A 117 -11.11 -14.64 -8.40
C GLU A 117 -9.99 -14.74 -7.35
N ILE A 118 -9.80 -13.70 -6.52
CA ILE A 118 -8.70 -13.65 -5.54
C ILE A 118 -9.18 -13.42 -4.09
N ARG A 119 -10.48 -13.31 -3.87
CA ARG A 119 -11.06 -12.97 -2.55
C ARG A 119 -10.64 -13.95 -1.47
N GLU A 120 -10.64 -15.24 -1.77
CA GLU A 120 -10.29 -16.29 -0.82
C GLU A 120 -8.77 -16.31 -0.50
N SER A 121 -7.96 -15.64 -1.31
CA SER A 121 -6.53 -15.46 -1.08
C SER A 121 -6.21 -14.25 -0.16
N ILE A 122 -7.24 -13.51 0.28
CA ILE A 122 -7.08 -12.37 1.19
C ILE A 122 -7.34 -12.80 2.63
N THR A 123 -6.37 -12.58 3.49
CA THR A 123 -6.48 -12.74 4.95
C THR A 123 -6.76 -11.38 5.60
N THR A 124 -7.74 -11.31 6.50
CA THR A 124 -7.96 -10.11 7.31
C THR A 124 -6.99 -10.09 8.47
N GLY A 125 -6.21 -9.03 8.63
CA GLY A 125 -5.20 -8.93 9.69
C GLY A 125 -4.40 -7.65 9.68
N ASN A 126 -3.56 -7.48 10.70
CA ASN A 126 -2.65 -6.33 10.83
C ASN A 126 -1.28 -6.68 10.24
N ALA A 127 -0.71 -5.76 9.46
CA ALA A 127 0.61 -5.91 8.85
C ALA A 127 1.75 -6.08 9.88
N SER A 128 1.55 -5.68 11.13
CA SER A 128 2.51 -5.87 12.22
C SER A 128 2.64 -7.32 12.70
N LEU A 129 1.80 -8.24 12.22
CA LEU A 129 1.83 -9.67 12.54
C LEU A 129 1.34 -10.49 11.33
N LEU A 130 2.26 -10.92 10.48
CA LEU A 130 1.93 -11.70 9.29
C LEU A 130 1.80 -13.20 9.63
N PRO A 131 0.67 -13.86 9.28
CA PRO A 131 0.38 -15.24 9.69
C PRO A 131 1.08 -16.30 8.81
N TRP A 132 2.24 -16.02 8.28
CA TRP A 132 3.02 -16.93 7.44
C TRP A 132 4.42 -17.16 8.02
N ASP A 133 4.99 -18.29 7.67
CA ASP A 133 6.34 -18.66 8.08
C ASP A 133 7.41 -17.81 7.40
N ASP A 134 8.63 -17.83 7.95
CA ASP A 134 9.80 -17.18 7.38
C ASP A 134 10.01 -17.68 5.94
N ASP A 135 10.54 -16.82 5.08
CA ASP A 135 10.91 -17.14 3.69
C ASP A 135 9.79 -17.85 2.89
N THR A 136 8.54 -17.47 3.12
CA THR A 136 7.38 -18.06 2.41
C THR A 136 7.23 -17.51 0.98
N PHE A 137 7.47 -16.21 0.78
CA PHE A 137 7.12 -15.52 -0.46
C PHE A 137 8.33 -15.19 -1.33
N ASP A 138 8.18 -15.42 -2.63
CA ASP A 138 9.20 -15.11 -3.63
C ASP A 138 9.24 -13.61 -3.97
N PHE A 139 8.10 -12.91 -3.77
CA PHE A 139 7.99 -11.46 -3.87
C PHE A 139 6.98 -10.92 -2.84
N VAL A 140 7.35 -9.86 -2.13
CA VAL A 140 6.45 -9.14 -1.21
C VAL A 140 6.30 -7.70 -1.69
N VAL A 141 5.07 -7.22 -1.79
CA VAL A 141 4.76 -5.85 -2.18
C VAL A 141 3.85 -5.20 -1.13
N SER A 142 4.05 -3.90 -0.89
CA SER A 142 3.11 -3.08 -0.13
C SER A 142 3.04 -1.68 -0.73
N ILE A 143 1.84 -1.22 -1.07
CA ILE A 143 1.63 0.07 -1.72
C ILE A 143 0.60 0.89 -0.93
N ASN A 144 0.98 2.09 -0.51
CA ASN A 144 0.12 3.03 0.22
C ASN A 144 -0.47 2.49 1.52
N THR A 145 0.27 1.64 2.23
CA THR A 145 -0.22 1.00 3.46
C THR A 145 0.57 1.42 4.69
N LEU A 146 1.89 1.27 4.66
CA LEU A 146 2.72 1.33 5.87
C LEU A 146 2.75 2.71 6.54
N HIS A 147 2.58 3.79 5.81
CA HIS A 147 2.47 5.13 6.40
C HIS A 147 1.20 5.33 7.26
N ASN A 148 0.22 4.43 7.13
CA ASN A 148 -0.99 4.44 7.96
C ASN A 148 -0.80 3.76 9.34
N LEU A 149 0.35 3.16 9.58
CA LEU A 149 0.65 2.47 10.83
C LEU A 149 1.27 3.43 11.85
N PRO A 150 0.90 3.33 13.14
CA PRO A 150 1.66 3.93 14.22
C PRO A 150 3.10 3.39 14.22
N ASN A 151 4.06 4.17 14.72
CA ASN A 151 5.48 3.84 14.65
C ASN A 151 5.85 2.46 15.21
N TYR A 152 5.19 1.98 16.27
CA TYR A 152 5.46 0.66 16.83
C TYR A 152 4.96 -0.48 15.94
N ASP A 153 3.82 -0.29 15.27
CA ASP A 153 3.30 -1.24 14.27
C ASP A 153 4.12 -1.17 12.98
N LEU A 154 4.60 0.01 12.59
CA LEU A 154 5.49 0.20 11.44
C LEU A 154 6.80 -0.56 11.62
N ASP A 155 7.45 -0.46 12.81
CA ASP A 155 8.67 -1.24 13.12
C ASP A 155 8.41 -2.74 12.95
N SER A 156 7.30 -3.23 13.50
CA SER A 156 6.93 -4.65 13.41
C SER A 156 6.61 -5.06 11.98
N ALA A 157 5.82 -4.27 11.25
CA ALA A 157 5.42 -4.59 9.88
C ALA A 157 6.61 -4.67 8.92
N LEU A 158 7.58 -3.76 9.04
CA LEU A 158 8.80 -3.80 8.23
C LEU A 158 9.63 -5.06 8.51
N ARG A 159 9.73 -5.48 9.79
CA ARG A 159 10.41 -6.73 10.15
C ARG A 159 9.65 -7.96 9.66
N GLU A 160 8.33 -7.97 9.74
CA GLU A 160 7.51 -9.07 9.25
C GLU A 160 7.61 -9.21 7.73
N ILE A 161 7.57 -8.10 6.98
CA ILE A 161 7.79 -8.10 5.53
C ILE A 161 9.17 -8.67 5.18
N GLU A 162 10.21 -8.30 5.96
CA GLU A 162 11.55 -8.87 5.78
C GLU A 162 11.58 -10.36 6.09
N ARG A 163 10.93 -10.79 7.17
CA ARG A 163 10.90 -12.18 7.63
C ARG A 163 10.22 -13.13 6.65
N VAL A 164 9.04 -12.75 6.14
CA VAL A 164 8.25 -13.65 5.27
C VAL A 164 8.74 -13.71 3.83
N GLY A 165 9.56 -12.76 3.40
CA GLY A 165 10.01 -12.64 2.00
C GLY A 165 11.42 -13.18 1.79
N LYS A 166 11.60 -14.08 0.81
CA LYS A 166 12.89 -14.71 0.42
C LYS A 166 13.95 -13.75 -0.13
N GLY A 167 13.64 -12.45 -0.32
CA GLY A 167 14.61 -11.47 -0.81
C GLY A 167 14.01 -10.35 -1.68
N LYS A 168 13.14 -10.66 -2.63
CA LYS A 168 12.55 -9.65 -3.53
C LYS A 168 11.38 -8.96 -2.85
N LYS A 169 11.49 -7.64 -2.62
CA LYS A 169 10.48 -6.85 -1.91
C LYS A 169 10.39 -5.44 -2.50
N TYR A 170 9.19 -4.86 -2.44
CA TYR A 170 8.96 -3.49 -2.88
C TYR A 170 7.94 -2.79 -1.98
N LEU A 171 8.29 -1.58 -1.56
CA LEU A 171 7.41 -0.71 -0.78
C LEU A 171 7.17 0.61 -1.49
N CYS A 172 5.92 1.08 -1.48
CA CYS A 172 5.60 2.45 -1.84
C CYS A 172 4.87 3.13 -0.68
N VAL A 173 5.41 4.24 -0.21
CA VAL A 173 4.84 5.02 0.90
C VAL A 173 4.72 6.48 0.54
N GLU A 174 3.86 7.20 1.26
CA GLU A 174 3.76 8.64 1.14
C GLU A 174 4.89 9.33 1.89
N SER A 175 5.36 10.45 1.32
CA SER A 175 6.48 11.20 1.84
C SER A 175 6.43 12.67 1.42
N TYR A 176 7.35 13.49 1.91
CA TYR A 176 7.50 14.90 1.57
C TYR A 176 8.98 15.28 1.50
N ARG A 177 9.34 16.20 0.59
CA ARG A 177 10.72 16.66 0.36
C ARG A 177 10.99 18.04 0.99
N ASN A 178 9.91 18.77 1.30
CA ASN A 178 9.97 20.15 1.81
C ASN A 178 8.72 20.47 2.63
N GLU A 179 8.70 21.62 3.31
CA GLU A 179 7.61 22.03 4.20
C GLU A 179 6.27 22.24 3.45
N SER A 180 6.29 22.66 2.18
CA SER A 180 5.08 22.81 1.39
C SER A 180 4.42 21.45 1.12
N GLU A 181 5.18 20.46 0.68
CA GLU A 181 4.69 19.10 0.47
C GLU A 181 4.24 18.44 1.80
N LYS A 182 4.94 18.72 2.89
CA LYS A 182 4.55 18.27 4.22
C LYS A 182 3.19 18.83 4.63
N ALA A 183 2.97 20.14 4.44
CA ALA A 183 1.69 20.76 4.71
C ALA A 183 0.58 20.17 3.83
N ASN A 184 0.85 19.97 2.54
CA ASN A 184 -0.10 19.35 1.61
C ASN A 184 -0.47 17.92 2.03
N LEU A 185 0.53 17.11 2.40
CA LEU A 185 0.31 15.76 2.92
C LEU A 185 -0.54 15.78 4.19
N LEU A 186 -0.22 16.65 5.15
CA LEU A 186 -0.98 16.84 6.37
C LEU A 186 -2.43 17.30 6.10
N TYR A 187 -2.66 18.12 5.10
CA TYR A 187 -4.02 18.57 4.74
C TYR A 187 -4.81 17.46 4.06
N TRP A 188 -4.16 16.69 3.18
CA TRP A 188 -4.85 15.68 2.38
C TRP A 188 -5.17 14.41 3.15
N GLN A 189 -4.20 13.86 3.88
CA GLN A 189 -4.31 12.53 4.47
C GLN A 189 -5.22 12.49 5.71
N LEU A 190 -6.06 11.45 5.75
CA LEU A 190 -6.96 11.16 6.85
C LEU A 190 -6.48 9.98 7.71
N THR A 191 -5.69 9.09 7.14
CA THR A 191 -5.31 7.81 7.76
C THR A 191 -3.84 7.71 8.09
N CYS A 192 -2.99 8.60 7.55
CA CYS A 192 -1.56 8.59 7.79
C CYS A 192 -1.22 8.83 9.27
N GLU A 193 -0.41 7.95 9.86
CA GLU A 193 0.11 8.04 11.22
C GLU A 193 1.62 8.30 11.24
N SER A 194 2.34 7.81 10.23
CA SER A 194 3.80 7.98 10.10
C SER A 194 4.14 8.96 8.98
N PHE A 195 4.24 10.24 9.33
CA PHE A 195 4.62 11.32 8.41
C PHE A 195 6.13 11.45 8.35
N CYS A 196 6.76 10.79 7.38
CA CYS A 196 8.21 10.71 7.25
C CYS A 196 8.71 11.31 5.94
N SER A 197 9.82 12.06 6.02
CA SER A 197 10.63 12.44 4.86
C SER A 197 11.34 11.21 4.26
N PRO A 198 11.91 11.29 3.03
CA PRO A 198 12.67 10.18 2.47
C PRO A 198 13.80 9.69 3.38
N GLN A 199 14.51 10.59 4.03
CA GLN A 199 15.61 10.27 4.96
C GLN A 199 15.11 9.53 6.20
N GLU A 200 13.93 9.90 6.74
CA GLU A 200 13.31 9.20 7.88
C GLU A 200 12.80 7.82 7.47
N TRP A 201 12.27 7.66 6.24
CA TRP A 201 11.93 6.35 5.69
C TRP A 201 13.17 5.46 5.51
N GLU A 202 14.26 5.99 4.97
CA GLU A 202 15.53 5.26 4.85
C GLU A 202 16.09 4.86 6.23
N TRP A 203 15.93 5.73 7.25
CA TRP A 203 16.28 5.38 8.63
C TRP A 203 15.42 4.22 9.15
N TRP A 204 14.11 4.21 8.90
CA TRP A 204 13.23 3.10 9.24
C TRP A 204 13.65 1.80 8.56
N PHE A 205 13.94 1.82 7.26
CA PHE A 205 14.37 0.65 6.51
C PHE A 205 15.68 0.09 7.08
N ASN A 206 16.66 0.96 7.33
CA ASN A 206 17.95 0.54 7.93
C ASN A 206 17.76 -0.02 9.35
N ARG A 207 16.94 0.64 10.19
CA ARG A 207 16.66 0.21 11.56
C ARG A 207 16.03 -1.17 11.64
N THR A 208 15.14 -1.49 10.72
CA THR A 208 14.38 -2.76 10.71
C THR A 208 15.06 -3.87 9.92
N GLY A 209 16.13 -3.55 9.20
CA GLY A 209 16.83 -4.49 8.32
C GLY A 209 16.10 -4.75 7.00
N TYR A 210 15.13 -3.90 6.62
CA TYR A 210 14.45 -4.01 5.34
C TYR A 210 15.45 -3.92 4.19
N SER A 211 15.45 -4.90 3.30
CA SER A 211 16.44 -5.05 2.22
C SER A 211 15.89 -4.81 0.81
N GLY A 212 14.56 -4.66 0.68
CA GLY A 212 13.86 -4.50 -0.60
C GLY A 212 14.00 -3.11 -1.22
N ASP A 213 13.41 -2.94 -2.40
CA ASP A 213 13.35 -1.66 -3.09
C ASP A 213 12.16 -0.81 -2.64
N HIS A 214 12.18 0.49 -2.95
CA HIS A 214 11.12 1.39 -2.51
C HIS A 214 10.89 2.55 -3.48
N SER A 215 9.73 3.21 -3.33
CA SER A 215 9.46 4.54 -3.88
C SER A 215 8.59 5.37 -2.94
N PHE A 216 8.44 6.65 -3.29
CA PHE A 216 7.63 7.60 -2.53
C PHE A 216 6.57 8.24 -3.40
N ILE A 217 5.42 8.57 -2.79
CA ILE A 217 4.40 9.45 -3.36
C ILE A 217 4.50 10.80 -2.66
N PHE A 218 4.63 11.87 -3.45
CA PHE A 218 4.70 13.24 -2.98
C PHE A 218 3.42 14.02 -3.29
N PHE A 219 3.12 15.03 -2.49
CA PHE A 219 1.94 15.89 -2.60
C PHE A 219 2.37 17.30 -3.02
N GLU A 220 2.54 17.47 -4.30
CA GLU A 220 2.93 18.75 -4.95
C GLU A 220 1.77 19.73 -5.06
#